data_f0403472eb7c9ea51d67103c578de14e
#
_entry.id   f0403472eb7c9ea51d67103c578de14e
#
_cell.length_a   1.000
_cell.length_b   1.000
_cell.length_c   1.000
_cell.angle_alpha   90.00
_cell.angle_beta   90.00
_cell.angle_gamma   90.00
#
_symmetry.space_group_name_H-M   'P 1'
#
loop_
_entity.id
_entity.type
_entity.pdbx_description
1 polymer ?
#
loop_
_entity_poly.entity_id
_entity_poly.type
_entity_poly.pdbx_seq_one_letter_code
_entity_poly.pdbx_strand_id
1 'polypeptide(L)'
;MLYYARGSVSTVFTPADLRAGLHEALAKLGARKRVLAIPPDFTRFHSRAGELTRYAFDFYGAQLTDILPALGTHSAMTSEQIHEMFPGVPEALFRVHNWRTGITTVGTVPAEFVKEVSGGAVDFPWPAQVANLLATGGHDLVLSIGQ
;
A
#
# COMPACT_ATOMS: atom_id res chain seq x y z
N MET A 1 8.27 -1.22 15.84
CA MET A 1 9.64 -0.64 15.71
C MET A 1 9.56 0.55 14.77
N LEU A 2 10.17 1.71 15.12
CA LEU A 2 10.20 2.90 14.27
C LEU A 2 11.54 2.95 13.53
N TYR A 3 11.51 2.96 12.20
CA TYR A 3 12.73 2.99 11.38
C TYR A 3 13.18 4.40 11.02
N TYR A 4 12.21 5.32 10.84
CA TYR A 4 12.47 6.72 10.52
C TYR A 4 11.30 7.58 10.99
N ALA A 5 11.58 8.76 11.52
CA ALA A 5 10.60 9.79 11.80
C ALA A 5 11.26 11.17 11.70
N ARG A 6 10.61 12.08 11.00
CA ARG A 6 10.99 13.50 10.93
C ARG A 6 9.75 14.34 10.69
N GLY A 7 9.56 15.35 11.49
CA GLY A 7 8.46 16.29 11.31
C GLY A 7 8.39 17.28 12.46
N SER A 8 7.91 18.48 12.17
CA SER A 8 7.55 19.52 13.12
C SER A 8 6.55 20.48 12.45
N VAL A 9 6.02 21.43 13.19
CA VAL A 9 5.10 22.45 12.66
C VAL A 9 5.73 23.33 11.57
N SER A 10 7.06 23.39 11.49
CA SER A 10 7.81 24.18 10.50
C SER A 10 8.56 23.34 9.48
N THR A 11 8.48 22.01 9.55
CA THR A 11 9.21 21.13 8.61
C THR A 11 8.57 21.17 7.23
N VAL A 12 9.35 21.48 6.21
CA VAL A 12 8.98 21.37 4.80
C VAL A 12 9.91 20.33 4.16
N PHE A 13 9.32 19.31 3.55
CA PHE A 13 10.09 18.26 2.87
C PHE A 13 10.24 18.58 1.39
N THR A 14 11.49 18.65 0.94
CA THR A 14 11.84 18.62 -0.47
C THR A 14 11.70 17.18 -1.02
N PRO A 15 11.65 16.97 -2.36
CA PRO A 15 11.74 15.65 -2.97
C PRO A 15 12.98 14.86 -2.51
N ALA A 16 14.12 15.54 -2.37
CA ALA A 16 15.34 14.91 -1.89
C ALA A 16 15.26 14.43 -0.43
N ASP A 17 14.62 15.22 0.45
CA ASP A 17 14.41 14.82 1.85
C ASP A 17 13.52 13.57 1.94
N LEU A 18 12.43 13.51 1.16
CA LEU A 18 11.54 12.35 1.16
C LEU A 18 12.27 11.09 0.66
N ARG A 19 13.01 11.23 -0.44
CA ARG A 19 13.82 10.12 -0.98
C ARG A 19 14.83 9.63 0.05
N ALA A 20 15.60 10.53 0.64
CA ALA A 20 16.63 10.18 1.63
C ALA A 20 16.02 9.49 2.86
N GLY A 21 14.94 10.04 3.41
CA GLY A 21 14.26 9.47 4.58
C GLY A 21 13.65 8.10 4.30
N LEU A 22 13.02 7.92 3.13
CA LEU A 22 12.51 6.62 2.72
C LEU A 22 13.63 5.60 2.54
N HIS A 23 14.70 5.95 1.81
CA HIS A 23 15.82 5.03 1.58
C HIS A 23 16.53 4.66 2.89
N GLU A 24 16.65 5.58 3.87
CA GLU A 24 17.16 5.27 5.19
C GLU A 24 16.28 4.24 5.91
N ALA A 25 14.94 4.39 5.86
CA ALA A 25 14.01 3.43 6.45
C ALA A 25 14.10 2.06 5.78
N LEU A 26 14.12 2.03 4.44
CA LEU A 26 14.19 0.79 3.65
C LEU A 26 15.51 0.04 3.86
N ALA A 27 16.62 0.76 3.98
CA ALA A 27 17.94 0.16 4.25
C ALA A 27 17.95 -0.60 5.61
N LYS A 28 17.24 -0.09 6.61
CA LYS A 28 17.10 -0.75 7.92
C LYS A 28 16.25 -2.02 7.89
N LEU A 29 15.42 -2.20 6.85
CA LEU A 29 14.65 -3.43 6.65
C LEU A 29 15.49 -4.58 6.10
N GLY A 30 16.68 -4.28 5.58
CA GLY A 30 17.58 -5.25 4.96
C GLY A 30 17.15 -5.70 3.56
N ALA A 31 17.90 -6.65 2.99
CA ALA A 31 17.63 -7.17 1.66
C ALA A 31 16.29 -7.89 1.60
N ARG A 32 15.52 -7.65 0.54
CA ARG A 32 14.23 -8.29 0.24
C ARG A 32 14.29 -8.92 -1.14
N LYS A 33 13.54 -10.01 -1.32
CA LYS A 33 13.52 -10.74 -2.60
C LYS A 33 12.31 -10.40 -3.44
N ARG A 34 11.18 -10.14 -2.79
CA ARG A 34 9.93 -9.87 -3.46
C ARG A 34 9.09 -8.86 -2.68
N VAL A 35 9.01 -7.65 -3.20
CA VAL A 35 8.36 -6.51 -2.54
C VAL A 35 7.06 -6.16 -3.25
N LEU A 36 5.99 -5.99 -2.47
CA LEU A 36 4.72 -5.45 -2.90
C LEU A 36 4.58 -4.02 -2.36
N ALA A 37 4.30 -3.04 -3.22
CA ALA A 37 3.91 -1.71 -2.81
C ALA A 37 2.39 -1.54 -2.91
N ILE A 38 1.78 -0.93 -1.90
CA ILE A 38 0.35 -0.62 -1.85
C ILE A 38 0.18 0.89 -1.64
N PRO A 39 0.30 1.70 -2.70
CA PRO A 39 -0.04 3.12 -2.65
C PRO A 39 -1.55 3.32 -2.73
N PRO A 40 -2.08 4.52 -2.37
CA PRO A 40 -3.43 4.89 -2.74
C PRO A 40 -3.59 5.03 -4.26
N ASP A 41 -4.82 5.12 -4.72
CA ASP A 41 -5.14 5.38 -6.11
C ASP A 41 -5.04 6.87 -6.49
N PHE A 42 -5.38 7.20 -7.74
CA PHE A 42 -5.30 8.55 -8.29
C PHE A 42 -6.13 9.60 -7.53
N THR A 43 -7.16 9.19 -6.78
CA THR A 43 -7.93 10.12 -5.94
C THR A 43 -7.09 10.79 -4.84
N ARG A 44 -5.92 10.22 -4.54
CA ARG A 44 -4.93 10.75 -3.59
C ARG A 44 -3.65 11.26 -4.27
N PHE A 45 -3.77 11.74 -5.51
CA PHE A 45 -2.63 12.26 -6.29
C PHE A 45 -1.74 13.23 -5.50
N HIS A 46 -2.36 14.15 -4.75
CA HIS A 46 -1.65 15.19 -3.99
C HIS A 46 -0.97 14.70 -2.70
N SER A 47 -1.14 13.43 -2.33
CA SER A 47 -0.54 12.86 -1.11
C SER A 47 0.98 12.64 -1.20
N ARG A 48 1.57 12.79 -2.39
CA ARG A 48 2.95 12.41 -2.72
C ARG A 48 3.24 10.90 -2.62
N ALA A 49 2.21 10.05 -2.47
CA ALA A 49 2.37 8.60 -2.41
C ALA A 49 2.93 8.02 -3.72
N GLY A 50 2.59 8.61 -4.86
CA GLY A 50 3.18 8.24 -6.16
C GLY A 50 4.69 8.46 -6.19
N GLU A 51 5.14 9.60 -5.67
CA GLU A 51 6.57 9.92 -5.55
C GLU A 51 7.30 8.95 -4.61
N LEU A 52 6.71 8.64 -3.46
CA LEU A 52 7.27 7.66 -2.51
C LEU A 52 7.33 6.25 -3.11
N THR A 53 6.30 5.85 -3.88
CA THR A 53 6.28 4.57 -4.58
C THR A 53 7.40 4.49 -5.62
N ARG A 54 7.64 5.57 -6.36
CA ARG A 54 8.77 5.65 -7.30
C ARG A 54 10.11 5.52 -6.58
N TYR A 55 10.29 6.19 -5.44
CA TYR A 55 11.54 6.06 -4.66
C TYR A 55 11.72 4.65 -4.09
N ALA A 56 10.64 3.95 -3.72
CA ALA A 56 10.72 2.55 -3.33
C ALA A 56 11.13 1.66 -4.52
N PHE A 57 10.61 1.95 -5.73
CA PHE A 57 11.04 1.28 -6.95
C PHE A 57 12.51 1.57 -7.27
N ASP A 58 12.97 2.83 -7.17
CA ASP A 58 14.38 3.21 -7.34
C ASP A 58 15.30 2.44 -6.38
N PHE A 59 14.82 2.16 -5.16
CA PHE A 59 15.60 1.45 -4.12
C PHE A 59 15.67 -0.06 -4.36
N TYR A 60 14.52 -0.70 -4.63
CA TYR A 60 14.42 -2.16 -4.76
C TYR A 60 14.63 -2.66 -6.19
N GLY A 61 14.46 -1.83 -7.21
CA GLY A 61 14.58 -2.23 -8.61
C GLY A 61 13.72 -3.44 -8.94
N ALA A 62 14.32 -4.48 -9.49
CA ALA A 62 13.65 -5.71 -9.89
C ALA A 62 13.02 -6.50 -8.73
N GLN A 63 13.40 -6.24 -7.47
CA GLN A 63 12.79 -6.86 -6.31
C GLN A 63 11.40 -6.28 -5.98
N LEU A 64 11.07 -5.05 -6.40
CA LEU A 64 9.70 -4.54 -6.35
C LEU A 64 8.93 -5.14 -7.52
N THR A 65 8.22 -6.24 -7.26
CA THR A 65 7.61 -7.08 -8.30
C THR A 65 6.17 -6.71 -8.61
N ASP A 66 5.48 -6.10 -7.66
CA ASP A 66 4.06 -5.80 -7.79
C ASP A 66 3.71 -4.48 -7.11
N ILE A 67 2.83 -3.70 -7.73
CA ILE A 67 2.21 -2.49 -7.17
C ILE A 67 0.70 -2.70 -7.22
N LEU A 68 0.06 -2.69 -6.06
CA LEU A 68 -1.38 -2.87 -5.93
C LEU A 68 -2.01 -1.60 -5.36
N PRO A 69 -2.46 -0.64 -6.19
CA PRO A 69 -3.16 0.54 -5.69
C PRO A 69 -4.35 0.16 -4.81
N ALA A 70 -4.49 0.83 -3.67
CA ALA A 70 -5.55 0.60 -2.70
C ALA A 70 -6.89 1.18 -3.21
N LEU A 71 -7.44 0.57 -4.25
CA LEU A 71 -8.66 1.03 -4.93
C LEU A 71 -9.91 1.00 -4.05
N GLY A 72 -9.95 0.11 -3.04
CA GLY A 72 -11.20 -0.15 -2.34
C GLY A 72 -12.26 -0.63 -3.33
N THR A 73 -13.34 0.15 -3.49
CA THR A 73 -14.42 -0.11 -4.46
C THR A 73 -14.32 0.75 -5.71
N HIS A 74 -13.27 1.55 -5.87
CA HIS A 74 -13.05 2.38 -7.05
C HIS A 74 -12.72 1.55 -8.29
N SER A 75 -12.87 2.16 -9.45
CA SER A 75 -12.42 1.59 -10.72
C SER A 75 -10.90 1.51 -10.79
N ALA A 76 -10.39 0.59 -11.62
CA ALA A 76 -8.96 0.52 -11.91
C ALA A 76 -8.46 1.86 -12.47
N MET A 77 -7.22 2.21 -12.15
CA MET A 77 -6.55 3.37 -12.71
C MET A 77 -6.32 3.16 -14.22
N THR A 78 -6.46 4.25 -15.00
CA THR A 78 -6.08 4.23 -16.43
C THR A 78 -4.57 4.31 -16.58
N SER A 79 -4.05 3.94 -17.76
CA SER A 79 -2.62 4.08 -18.09
C SER A 79 -2.13 5.53 -17.92
N GLU A 80 -2.96 6.52 -18.32
CA GLU A 80 -2.62 7.94 -18.15
C GLU A 80 -2.47 8.30 -16.68
N GLN A 81 -3.41 7.87 -15.82
CA GLN A 81 -3.35 8.10 -14.37
C GLN A 81 -2.13 7.44 -13.73
N ILE A 82 -1.78 6.22 -14.16
CA ILE A 82 -0.59 5.52 -13.69
C ILE A 82 0.66 6.30 -14.08
N HIS A 83 0.81 6.70 -15.32
CA HIS A 83 1.98 7.43 -15.80
C HIS A 83 2.12 8.82 -15.15
N GLU A 84 1.00 9.50 -14.89
CA GLU A 84 0.98 10.80 -14.23
C GLU A 84 1.36 10.69 -12.75
N MET A 85 0.77 9.73 -12.02
CA MET A 85 1.00 9.59 -10.57
C MET A 85 2.35 8.91 -10.25
N PHE A 86 2.81 8.00 -11.09
CA PHE A 86 4.00 7.16 -10.87
C PHE A 86 5.02 7.28 -12.02
N PRO A 87 5.51 8.49 -12.34
CA PRO A 87 6.39 8.69 -13.48
C PRO A 87 7.66 7.84 -13.37
N GLY A 88 7.98 7.10 -14.45
CA GLY A 88 9.17 6.25 -14.53
C GLY A 88 9.03 4.86 -13.88
N VAL A 89 7.87 4.53 -13.31
CA VAL A 89 7.57 3.18 -12.82
C VAL A 89 6.92 2.37 -13.95
N PRO A 90 7.42 1.15 -14.27
CA PRO A 90 6.83 0.33 -15.33
C PRO A 90 5.37 -0.02 -15.06
N GLU A 91 4.48 0.26 -16.01
CA GLU A 91 3.04 -0.05 -15.90
C GLU A 91 2.78 -1.55 -15.68
N ALA A 92 3.63 -2.41 -16.23
CA ALA A 92 3.52 -3.86 -16.08
C ALA A 92 3.59 -4.36 -14.62
N LEU A 93 4.06 -3.53 -13.68
CA LEU A 93 4.07 -3.86 -12.24
C LEU A 93 2.73 -3.64 -11.57
N PHE A 94 1.83 -2.86 -12.18
CA PHE A 94 0.55 -2.51 -11.57
C PHE A 94 -0.47 -3.65 -11.65
N ARG A 95 -1.13 -3.91 -10.54
CA ARG A 95 -2.19 -4.92 -10.38
C ARG A 95 -3.49 -4.23 -10.05
N VAL A 96 -4.59 -4.85 -10.45
CA VAL A 96 -5.94 -4.36 -10.14
C VAL A 96 -6.51 -5.13 -8.96
N HIS A 97 -6.95 -4.40 -7.94
CA HIS A 97 -7.70 -4.99 -6.82
C HIS A 97 -9.14 -5.29 -7.23
N ASN A 98 -9.47 -6.57 -7.33
CA ASN A 98 -10.86 -6.99 -7.53
C ASN A 98 -11.50 -7.32 -6.17
N TRP A 99 -12.15 -6.34 -5.56
CA TRP A 99 -12.73 -6.47 -4.23
C TRP A 99 -13.90 -7.45 -4.14
N ARG A 100 -14.50 -7.87 -5.28
CA ARG A 100 -15.60 -8.83 -5.29
C ARG A 100 -15.13 -10.29 -5.34
N THR A 101 -14.11 -10.59 -6.12
CA THR A 101 -13.70 -11.98 -6.42
C THR A 101 -12.22 -12.24 -6.14
N GLY A 102 -11.41 -11.19 -5.99
CA GLY A 102 -9.97 -11.27 -5.78
C GLY A 102 -9.56 -11.14 -4.31
N ILE A 103 -10.35 -11.72 -3.39
CA ILE A 103 -10.14 -11.59 -1.95
C ILE A 103 -10.05 -12.94 -1.26
N THR A 104 -9.26 -13.00 -0.19
CA THR A 104 -9.11 -14.16 0.71
C THR A 104 -9.55 -13.76 2.11
N THR A 105 -10.39 -14.57 2.74
CA THR A 105 -10.73 -14.42 4.17
C THR A 105 -9.59 -14.98 5.01
N VAL A 106 -8.94 -14.13 5.80
CA VAL A 106 -7.80 -14.49 6.67
C VAL A 106 -8.24 -14.76 8.11
N GLY A 107 -9.47 -14.44 8.45
CA GLY A 107 -10.07 -14.69 9.75
C GLY A 107 -11.51 -14.22 9.80
N THR A 108 -12.19 -14.51 10.91
CA THR A 108 -13.57 -14.06 11.14
C THR A 108 -13.69 -13.53 12.55
N VAL A 109 -14.20 -12.31 12.70
CA VAL A 109 -14.54 -11.74 14.01
C VAL A 109 -15.87 -12.34 14.46
N PRO A 110 -15.98 -12.94 15.68
CA PRO A 110 -17.20 -13.55 16.16
C PRO A 110 -18.37 -12.56 16.27
N ALA A 111 -19.59 -13.05 16.02
CA ALA A 111 -20.79 -12.21 16.07
C ALA A 111 -21.01 -11.54 17.42
N GLU A 112 -20.69 -12.24 18.52
CA GLU A 112 -20.82 -11.72 19.88
C GLU A 112 -19.94 -10.48 20.09
N PHE A 113 -18.69 -10.52 19.61
CA PHE A 113 -17.78 -9.37 19.70
C PHE A 113 -18.27 -8.20 18.82
N VAL A 114 -18.70 -8.50 17.59
CA VAL A 114 -19.26 -7.47 16.69
C VAL A 114 -20.49 -6.81 17.31
N LYS A 115 -21.38 -7.60 17.93
CA LYS A 115 -22.57 -7.11 18.63
C LYS A 115 -22.21 -6.22 19.81
N GLU A 116 -21.24 -6.62 20.62
CA GLU A 116 -20.78 -5.86 21.78
C GLU A 116 -20.23 -4.48 21.34
N VAL A 117 -19.28 -4.43 20.40
CA VAL A 117 -18.63 -3.18 19.98
C VAL A 117 -19.53 -2.25 19.18
N SER A 118 -20.55 -2.80 18.50
CA SER A 118 -21.54 -2.02 17.76
C SER A 118 -22.73 -1.53 18.61
N GLY A 119 -22.74 -1.82 19.91
CA GLY A 119 -23.89 -1.52 20.77
C GLY A 119 -25.16 -2.28 20.35
N GLY A 120 -25.01 -3.44 19.73
CA GLY A 120 -26.12 -4.29 19.27
C GLY A 120 -26.64 -3.96 17.86
N ALA A 121 -26.03 -3.00 17.16
CA ALA A 121 -26.44 -2.59 15.82
C ALA A 121 -26.14 -3.65 14.75
N VAL A 122 -25.09 -4.48 14.98
CA VAL A 122 -24.67 -5.56 14.09
C VAL A 122 -24.52 -6.84 14.90
N ASP A 123 -25.12 -7.94 14.46
CA ASP A 123 -25.16 -9.23 15.18
C ASP A 123 -24.76 -10.44 14.33
N PHE A 124 -23.94 -10.22 13.30
CA PHE A 124 -23.39 -11.28 12.47
C PHE A 124 -21.85 -11.27 12.49
N PRO A 125 -21.19 -12.42 12.20
CA PRO A 125 -19.75 -12.50 12.19
C PRO A 125 -19.18 -11.68 11.04
N TRP A 126 -18.03 -11.00 11.28
CA TRP A 126 -17.39 -10.14 10.27
C TRP A 126 -16.15 -10.83 9.67
N PRO A 127 -16.13 -11.11 8.37
CA PRO A 127 -14.96 -11.69 7.74
C PRO A 127 -13.86 -10.62 7.56
N ALA A 128 -12.66 -10.90 8.06
CA ALA A 128 -11.46 -10.13 7.76
C ALA A 128 -10.90 -10.58 6.43
N GLN A 129 -10.94 -9.72 5.44
CA GLN A 129 -10.59 -10.06 4.05
C GLN A 129 -9.47 -9.17 3.52
N VAL A 130 -8.57 -9.78 2.74
CA VAL A 130 -7.46 -9.10 2.07
C VAL A 130 -7.42 -9.51 0.59
N ALA A 131 -6.76 -8.69 -0.25
CA ALA A 131 -6.53 -9.07 -1.64
C ALA A 131 -5.75 -10.40 -1.72
N ASN A 132 -6.10 -11.27 -2.67
CA ASN A 132 -5.42 -12.56 -2.88
C ASN A 132 -3.90 -12.39 -3.02
N LEU A 133 -3.46 -11.33 -3.68
CA LEU A 133 -2.03 -11.03 -3.85
C LEU A 133 -1.30 -10.86 -2.51
N LEU A 134 -1.95 -10.30 -1.48
CA LEU A 134 -1.40 -10.20 -0.13
C LEU A 134 -1.30 -11.56 0.56
N ALA A 135 -2.32 -12.41 0.39
CA ALA A 135 -2.38 -13.71 1.07
C ALA A 135 -1.47 -14.75 0.41
N THR A 136 -1.37 -14.75 -0.93
CA THR A 136 -0.73 -15.84 -1.69
C THR A 136 0.38 -15.39 -2.64
N GLY A 137 0.67 -14.09 -2.72
CA GLY A 137 1.66 -13.53 -3.65
C GLY A 137 3.12 -13.87 -3.33
N GLY A 138 3.40 -14.40 -2.13
CA GLY A 138 4.76 -14.80 -1.73
C GLY A 138 5.73 -13.63 -1.55
N HIS A 139 5.21 -12.44 -1.25
CA HIS A 139 6.03 -11.27 -0.95
C HIS A 139 6.64 -11.38 0.46
N ASP A 140 7.92 -11.06 0.59
CA ASP A 140 8.64 -11.02 1.87
C ASP A 140 8.68 -9.62 2.49
N LEU A 141 8.13 -8.63 1.78
CA LEU A 141 7.86 -7.29 2.28
C LEU A 141 6.63 -6.70 1.59
N VAL A 142 5.77 -6.08 2.39
CA VAL A 142 4.66 -5.25 1.92
C VAL A 142 4.87 -3.82 2.41
N LEU A 143 4.91 -2.87 1.48
CA LEU A 143 5.00 -1.44 1.75
C LEU A 143 3.60 -0.83 1.61
N SER A 144 2.94 -0.56 2.73
CA SER A 144 1.71 0.23 2.76
C SER A 144 2.08 1.70 2.74
N ILE A 145 1.89 2.34 1.58
CA ILE A 145 2.21 3.75 1.36
C ILE A 145 0.93 4.55 1.56
N GLY A 146 0.67 4.87 2.81
CA GLY A 146 -0.56 5.55 3.21
C GLY A 146 -0.45 7.08 3.25
N GLN A 147 -1.60 7.69 3.49
CA GLN A 147 -1.78 9.10 3.72
C GLN A 147 -2.37 9.29 5.11
#